data_b17aa53edcc44fb1f514b3a75c567c9d
#
_entry.id   b17aa53edcc44fb1f514b3a75c567c9d
#
_cell.length_a   1.000
_cell.length_b   1.000
_cell.length_c   1.000
_cell.angle_alpha   90.00
_cell.angle_beta   90.00
_cell.angle_gamma   90.00
#
_symmetry.space_group_name_H-M   'P 1'
#
loop_
_entity.id
_entity.type
_entity.pdbx_description
1 polymer ?
#
loop_
_entity_poly.entity_id
_entity_poly.type
_entity_poly.pdbx_seq_one_letter_code
_entity_poly.pdbx_strand_id
1 'polypeptide(L)'
;MAILYVARSAKLSRWASDVGLGKNVYKVGICDGDPKPLAAAGWAGETDWTIVGKTAIEGPSEAEALERLGRKERMIDPNLYPKLKGAAGVFRLTPERIHNHIIVTRALAGESDRAEIKLKPTDYADYLIHNTLK
;
A
#
# COMPACT_ATOMS: atom_id res chain seq x y z
N MET A 1 -17.11 -6.46 -10.11
CA MET A 1 -15.71 -6.45 -10.57
C MET A 1 -14.80 -6.20 -9.38
N ALA A 2 -13.81 -7.05 -9.22
CA ALA A 2 -12.87 -6.91 -8.10
C ALA A 2 -11.87 -5.77 -8.37
N ILE A 3 -11.67 -4.95 -7.36
CA ILE A 3 -10.73 -3.81 -7.41
C ILE A 3 -9.68 -4.00 -6.33
N LEU A 4 -8.42 -4.07 -6.76
CA LEU A 4 -7.28 -4.01 -5.86
C LEU A 4 -6.98 -2.54 -5.60
N TYR A 5 -6.91 -2.14 -4.35
CA TYR A 5 -6.70 -0.73 -3.99
C TYR A 5 -5.59 -0.59 -2.96
N VAL A 6 -4.99 0.61 -2.93
CA VAL A 6 -4.04 1.03 -1.93
C VAL A 6 -4.53 2.34 -1.35
N ALA A 7 -4.56 2.43 -0.03
CA ALA A 7 -5.03 3.61 0.69
C ALA A 7 -3.99 4.08 1.70
N ARG A 8 -4.01 5.38 2.00
CA ARG A 8 -3.11 6.02 2.95
C ARG A 8 -3.91 6.90 3.92
N SER A 9 -3.51 6.90 5.18
CA SER A 9 -4.04 7.79 6.21
C SER A 9 -2.89 8.57 6.84
N ALA A 10 -2.95 9.89 6.83
CA ALA A 10 -1.94 10.72 7.46
C ALA A 10 -1.90 10.51 8.97
N LYS A 11 -3.05 10.33 9.59
CA LYS A 11 -3.14 10.06 11.03
C LYS A 11 -2.54 8.71 11.39
N LEU A 12 -2.81 7.67 10.61
CA LEU A 12 -2.21 6.37 10.83
C LEU A 12 -0.70 6.40 10.62
N SER A 13 -0.24 7.14 9.62
CA SER A 13 1.20 7.31 9.36
C SER A 13 1.90 7.97 10.55
N ARG A 14 1.26 8.95 11.18
CA ARG A 14 1.79 9.60 12.39
C ARG A 14 1.85 8.61 13.55
N TRP A 15 0.81 7.84 13.76
CA TRP A 15 0.79 6.80 14.79
C TRP A 15 1.93 5.79 14.56
N ALA A 16 2.09 5.32 13.32
CA ALA A 16 3.12 4.35 12.98
C ALA A 16 4.52 4.91 13.25
N SER A 17 4.76 6.18 12.94
CA SER A 17 6.02 6.85 13.26
C SER A 17 6.26 6.89 14.77
N ASP A 18 5.22 7.19 15.56
CA ASP A 18 5.31 7.28 17.02
C ASP A 18 5.65 5.93 17.65
N VAL A 19 5.19 4.83 17.09
CA VAL A 19 5.48 3.49 17.63
C VAL A 19 6.69 2.81 16.96
N GLY A 20 7.45 3.56 16.16
CA GLY A 20 8.70 3.07 15.58
C GLY A 20 8.57 2.29 14.28
N LEU A 21 7.40 2.30 13.65
CA LEU A 21 7.17 1.57 12.39
C LEU A 21 7.51 2.40 11.14
N GLY A 22 7.84 3.70 11.33
CA GLY A 22 8.06 4.61 10.20
C GLY A 22 6.75 5.21 9.71
N LYS A 23 6.85 6.26 8.91
CA LYS A 23 5.68 7.03 8.44
C LYS A 23 5.08 6.52 7.13
N ASN A 24 5.73 5.59 6.44
CA ASN A 24 5.30 5.11 5.13
C ASN A 24 4.50 3.81 5.29
N VAL A 25 3.26 3.93 5.75
CA VAL A 25 2.35 2.80 5.93
C VAL A 25 1.15 2.96 5.00
N TYR A 26 0.77 1.86 4.35
CA TYR A 26 -0.29 1.82 3.35
C TYR A 26 -1.18 0.60 3.56
N LYS A 27 -2.48 0.77 3.34
CA LYS A 27 -3.43 -0.33 3.39
C LYS A 27 -3.68 -0.85 2.00
N VAL A 28 -3.53 -2.16 1.84
CA VAL A 28 -3.84 -2.88 0.60
C VAL A 28 -5.06 -3.74 0.83
N GLY A 29 -5.99 -3.74 -0.11
CA GLY A 29 -7.17 -4.58 -0.02
C GLY A 29 -7.82 -4.79 -1.38
N ILE A 30 -8.79 -5.69 -1.40
CA ILE A 30 -9.60 -5.97 -2.58
C ILE A 30 -11.06 -5.82 -2.20
N CYS A 31 -11.81 -5.12 -3.03
CA CYS A 31 -13.24 -4.95 -2.83
C CYS A 31 -13.98 -5.13 -4.15
N ASP A 32 -15.29 -5.30 -4.06
CA ASP A 32 -16.14 -5.34 -5.24
C ASP A 32 -16.66 -3.93 -5.51
N GLY A 33 -16.28 -3.35 -6.63
CA GLY A 33 -16.67 -2.01 -7.00
C GLY A 33 -15.74 -0.92 -6.45
N ASP A 34 -16.28 0.30 -6.28
CA ASP A 34 -15.50 1.46 -5.86
C ASP A 34 -15.03 1.35 -4.40
N PRO A 35 -13.73 1.50 -4.12
CA PRO A 35 -13.22 1.46 -2.75
C PRO A 35 -13.47 2.74 -1.93
N LYS A 36 -13.91 3.83 -2.54
CA LYS A 36 -14.13 5.10 -1.83
C LYS A 36 -15.06 5.00 -0.62
N PRO A 37 -16.20 4.27 -0.67
CA PRO A 37 -17.04 4.12 0.51
C PRO A 37 -16.33 3.43 1.67
N LEU A 38 -15.47 2.47 1.39
CA LEU A 38 -14.67 1.79 2.41
C LEU A 38 -13.68 2.76 3.06
N ALA A 39 -13.04 3.59 2.26
CA ALA A 39 -12.11 4.59 2.76
C ALA A 39 -12.82 5.63 3.63
N ALA A 40 -14.03 6.02 3.25
CA ALA A 40 -14.85 6.95 4.03
C ALA A 40 -15.26 6.36 5.38
N ALA A 41 -15.55 5.06 5.43
CA ALA A 41 -15.85 4.36 6.68
C ALA A 41 -14.61 4.21 7.56
N GLY A 42 -13.43 4.10 6.94
CA GLY A 42 -12.15 4.06 7.62
C GLY A 42 -11.70 2.69 8.09
N TRP A 43 -10.45 2.63 8.51
CA TRP A 43 -9.82 1.46 9.10
C TRP A 43 -8.96 1.88 10.28
N ALA A 44 -8.72 1.00 11.21
CA ALA A 44 -7.84 1.24 12.36
C ALA A 44 -8.24 2.45 13.21
N GLY A 45 -9.53 2.77 13.24
CA GLY A 45 -10.03 3.92 14.00
C GLY A 45 -9.80 5.28 13.35
N GLU A 46 -9.27 5.31 12.14
CA GLU A 46 -9.02 6.56 11.41
C GLU A 46 -9.99 6.69 10.23
N THR A 47 -10.40 7.91 9.93
CA THR A 47 -11.37 8.19 8.85
C THR A 47 -10.82 9.13 7.78
N ASP A 48 -9.52 9.42 7.82
CA ASP A 48 -8.87 10.31 6.85
C ASP A 48 -8.19 9.56 5.71
N TRP A 49 -8.68 8.36 5.42
CA TRP A 49 -8.11 7.53 4.35
C TRP A 49 -8.36 8.09 2.96
N THR A 50 -7.34 8.03 2.13
CA THR A 50 -7.39 8.43 0.73
C THR A 50 -6.94 7.26 -0.13
N ILE A 51 -7.70 6.96 -1.18
CA ILE A 51 -7.29 5.95 -2.16
C ILE A 51 -6.20 6.57 -3.04
N VAL A 52 -5.00 6.00 -2.98
CA VAL A 52 -3.84 6.50 -3.73
C VAL A 52 -3.53 5.67 -4.96
N GLY A 53 -4.14 4.51 -5.12
CA GLY A 53 -4.01 3.69 -6.32
C GLY A 53 -5.07 2.61 -6.34
N LYS A 54 -5.53 2.23 -7.53
CA LYS A 54 -6.49 1.14 -7.70
C LYS A 54 -6.40 0.57 -9.10
N THR A 55 -6.73 -0.71 -9.22
CA THR A 55 -6.79 -1.37 -10.52
C THR A 55 -7.83 -2.50 -10.47
N ALA A 56 -8.51 -2.72 -11.60
CA ALA A 56 -9.41 -3.85 -11.72
C ALA A 56 -8.58 -5.13 -11.86
N ILE A 57 -8.98 -6.18 -11.19
CA ILE A 57 -8.28 -7.46 -11.24
C ILE A 57 -9.25 -8.61 -11.45
N GLU A 58 -8.71 -9.69 -12.00
CA GLU A 58 -9.38 -10.98 -12.05
C GLU A 58 -8.50 -11.96 -11.29
N GLY A 59 -9.08 -12.74 -10.42
CA GLY A 59 -8.34 -13.82 -9.80
C GLY A 59 -8.27 -13.77 -8.29
N PRO A 60 -7.13 -13.46 -7.65
CA PRO A 60 -6.97 -13.83 -6.26
C PRO A 60 -7.96 -13.14 -5.32
N SER A 61 -8.35 -13.84 -4.27
CA SER A 61 -9.10 -13.26 -3.16
C SER A 61 -8.19 -12.29 -2.40
N GLU A 62 -8.80 -11.44 -1.56
CA GLU A 62 -8.03 -10.52 -0.72
C GLU A 62 -7.02 -11.28 0.16
N ALA A 63 -7.44 -12.40 0.76
CA ALA A 63 -6.57 -13.20 1.61
C ALA A 63 -5.35 -13.72 0.82
N GLU A 64 -5.56 -14.22 -0.39
CA GLU A 64 -4.47 -14.71 -1.24
C GLU A 64 -3.52 -13.57 -1.65
N ALA A 65 -4.09 -12.42 -2.00
CA ALA A 65 -3.29 -11.25 -2.41
C ALA A 65 -2.43 -10.75 -1.25
N LEU A 66 -3.00 -10.65 -0.05
CA LEU A 66 -2.27 -10.21 1.14
C LEU A 66 -1.20 -11.22 1.55
N GLU A 67 -1.47 -12.51 1.43
CA GLU A 67 -0.46 -13.54 1.70
C GLU A 67 0.71 -13.42 0.73
N ARG A 68 0.42 -13.26 -0.56
CA ARG A 68 1.44 -13.11 -1.59
C ARG A 68 2.30 -11.87 -1.36
N LEU A 69 1.67 -10.74 -1.08
CA LEU A 69 2.38 -9.50 -0.81
C LEU A 69 3.17 -9.57 0.49
N GLY A 70 2.63 -10.23 1.51
CA GLY A 70 3.28 -10.41 2.80
C GLY A 70 4.58 -11.21 2.76
N ARG A 71 4.79 -11.98 1.68
CA ARG A 71 6.06 -12.68 1.46
C ARG A 71 7.15 -11.76 0.93
N LYS A 72 6.76 -10.63 0.34
CA LYS A 72 7.68 -9.66 -0.29
C LYS A 72 7.86 -8.40 0.54
N GLU A 73 6.82 -7.99 1.24
CA GLU A 73 6.79 -6.75 2.01
C GLU A 73 6.39 -7.02 3.45
N ARG A 74 6.73 -6.09 4.34
CA ARG A 74 6.46 -6.25 5.77
C ARG A 74 5.05 -5.78 6.11
N MET A 75 4.16 -6.74 6.33
CA MET A 75 2.84 -6.45 6.86
C MET A 75 2.93 -6.23 8.36
N ILE A 76 2.23 -5.20 8.85
CA ILE A 76 2.15 -4.93 10.28
C ILE A 76 1.14 -5.91 10.89
N ASP A 77 1.58 -6.69 11.88
CA ASP A 77 0.75 -7.71 12.50
C ASP A 77 -0.28 -7.07 13.45
N PRO A 78 -1.59 -7.21 13.17
CA PRO A 78 -2.63 -6.66 14.05
C PRO A 78 -2.62 -7.26 15.46
N ASN A 79 -2.05 -8.45 15.63
CA ASN A 79 -1.95 -9.08 16.94
C ASN A 79 -0.92 -8.38 17.83
N LEU A 80 0.09 -7.75 17.23
CA LEU A 80 1.11 -7.01 17.96
C LEU A 80 0.72 -5.54 18.18
N TYR A 81 -0.20 -5.03 17.38
CA TYR A 81 -0.62 -3.63 17.44
C TYR A 81 -2.15 -3.56 17.49
N PRO A 82 -2.74 -3.44 18.70
CA PRO A 82 -4.20 -3.45 18.86
C PRO A 82 -4.93 -2.41 18.02
N LYS A 83 -4.29 -1.28 17.69
CA LYS A 83 -4.88 -0.26 16.82
C LYS A 83 -5.27 -0.81 15.46
N LEU A 84 -4.56 -1.82 14.97
CA LEU A 84 -4.81 -2.41 13.65
C LEU A 84 -5.74 -3.62 13.69
N LYS A 85 -6.30 -3.93 14.84
CA LYS A 85 -7.23 -5.06 14.98
C LYS A 85 -8.43 -4.86 14.05
N GLY A 86 -8.69 -5.83 13.18
CA GLY A 86 -9.73 -5.74 12.17
C GLY A 86 -9.34 -4.99 10.90
N ALA A 87 -8.11 -4.50 10.81
CA ALA A 87 -7.60 -3.77 9.66
C ALA A 87 -6.38 -4.46 9.06
N ALA A 88 -6.54 -5.72 8.67
CA ALA A 88 -5.46 -6.48 8.03
C ALA A 88 -5.04 -5.84 6.70
N GLY A 89 -3.79 -6.06 6.29
CA GLY A 89 -3.30 -5.54 5.01
C GLY A 89 -2.63 -4.18 5.09
N VAL A 90 -2.22 -3.75 6.28
CA VAL A 90 -1.41 -2.54 6.44
C VAL A 90 0.06 -2.93 6.33
N PHE A 91 0.76 -2.34 5.37
CA PHE A 91 2.17 -2.63 5.09
C PHE A 91 3.04 -1.43 5.38
N ARG A 92 4.24 -1.68 5.90
CA ARG A 92 5.25 -0.64 6.10
C ARG A 92 6.29 -0.72 4.98
N LEU A 93 6.63 0.43 4.42
CA LEU A 93 7.56 0.53 3.31
C LEU A 93 8.70 1.48 3.64
N THR A 94 9.81 1.30 2.94
CA THR A 94 10.95 2.23 3.01
C THR A 94 11.05 3.00 1.70
N PRO A 95 11.36 4.30 1.72
CA PRO A 95 11.51 5.09 0.50
C PRO A 95 12.55 4.52 -0.46
N GLU A 96 13.59 3.91 0.07
CA GLU A 96 14.67 3.32 -0.72
C GLU A 96 14.18 2.23 -1.66
N ARG A 97 13.27 1.36 -1.20
CA ARG A 97 12.71 0.30 -2.04
C ARG A 97 11.91 0.85 -3.20
N ILE A 98 11.13 1.90 -2.95
CA ILE A 98 10.31 2.54 -3.97
C ILE A 98 11.20 3.23 -5.00
N HIS A 99 12.22 3.94 -4.52
CA HIS A 99 13.19 4.62 -5.37
C HIS A 99 13.90 3.62 -6.30
N ASN A 100 14.38 2.51 -5.75
CA ASN A 100 15.05 1.48 -6.52
C ASN A 100 14.11 0.83 -7.56
N HIS A 101 12.84 0.61 -7.21
CA HIS A 101 11.85 0.08 -8.12
C HIS A 101 11.64 1.02 -9.33
N ILE A 102 11.56 2.32 -9.08
CA ILE A 102 11.40 3.32 -10.15
C ILE A 102 12.62 3.31 -11.07
N ILE A 103 13.82 3.29 -10.51
CA ILE A 103 15.06 3.25 -11.28
C ILE A 103 15.11 2.02 -12.18
N VAL A 104 14.81 0.85 -11.64
CA VAL A 104 14.81 -0.41 -12.40
C VAL A 104 13.75 -0.39 -13.50
N THR A 105 12.56 0.10 -13.19
CA THR A 105 11.46 0.19 -14.15
C THR A 105 11.83 1.11 -15.31
N ARG A 106 12.43 2.26 -15.03
CA ARG A 106 12.88 3.19 -16.07
C ARG A 106 13.99 2.59 -16.92
N ALA A 107 14.93 1.90 -16.31
CA ALA A 107 16.02 1.24 -17.03
C ALA A 107 15.48 0.15 -17.98
N LEU A 108 14.51 -0.65 -17.52
CA LEU A 108 13.88 -1.69 -18.35
C LEU A 108 13.07 -1.10 -19.50
N ALA A 109 12.54 0.10 -19.34
CA ALA A 109 11.81 0.82 -20.38
C ALA A 109 12.73 1.56 -21.36
N GLY A 110 14.05 1.48 -21.16
CA GLY A 110 15.03 2.17 -22.00
C GLY A 110 15.17 3.66 -21.68
N GLU A 111 14.59 4.11 -20.58
CA GLU A 111 14.70 5.50 -20.15
C GLU A 111 16.00 5.73 -19.40
N SER A 112 16.74 6.75 -19.78
CA SER A 112 17.98 7.13 -19.12
C SER A 112 17.85 8.47 -18.39
N ASP A 113 16.65 8.75 -17.91
CA ASP A 113 16.37 10.01 -17.23
C ASP A 113 17.12 10.09 -15.90
N ARG A 114 17.90 11.17 -15.75
CA ARG A 114 18.65 11.45 -14.53
C ARG A 114 17.95 12.48 -13.65
N ALA A 115 16.70 12.82 -13.97
CA ALA A 115 15.94 13.76 -13.17
C ALA A 115 15.78 13.21 -11.75
N GLU A 116 15.77 14.13 -10.80
CA GLU A 116 15.55 13.79 -9.40
C GLU A 116 14.19 13.13 -9.22
N ILE A 117 14.18 11.99 -8.55
CA ILE A 117 12.94 11.25 -8.26
C ILE A 117 12.38 11.74 -6.93
N LYS A 118 11.20 12.37 -7.01
CA LYS A 118 10.43 12.75 -5.82
C LYS A 118 9.36 11.71 -5.59
N LEU A 119 9.44 11.00 -4.48
CA LEU A 119 8.48 9.95 -4.17
C LEU A 119 7.13 10.56 -3.75
N LYS A 120 6.07 10.03 -4.35
CA LYS A 120 4.69 10.43 -4.06
C LYS A 120 3.91 9.23 -3.55
N PRO A 121 2.78 9.41 -2.85
CA PRO A 121 1.96 8.29 -2.43
C PRO A 121 1.55 7.37 -3.58
N THR A 122 1.34 7.92 -4.79
CA THR A 122 1.01 7.11 -5.97
C THR A 122 2.15 6.17 -6.36
N ASP A 123 3.40 6.56 -6.14
CA ASP A 123 4.56 5.69 -6.42
C ASP A 123 4.57 4.47 -5.50
N TYR A 124 4.25 4.68 -4.23
CA TYR A 124 4.11 3.59 -3.26
C TYR A 124 2.96 2.66 -3.64
N ALA A 125 1.83 3.23 -4.08
CA ALA A 125 0.67 2.45 -4.51
C ALA A 125 1.02 1.60 -5.73
N ASP A 126 1.68 2.15 -6.73
CA ASP A 126 2.08 1.43 -7.94
C ASP A 126 3.03 0.27 -7.60
N TYR A 127 3.97 0.50 -6.70
CA TYR A 127 4.89 -0.53 -6.22
C TYR A 127 4.14 -1.69 -5.55
N LEU A 128 3.21 -1.38 -4.65
CA LEU A 128 2.42 -2.40 -3.95
C LEU A 128 1.52 -3.18 -4.91
N ILE A 129 0.87 -2.49 -5.83
CA ILE A 129 0.02 -3.14 -6.85
C ILE A 129 0.85 -4.07 -7.71
N HIS A 130 2.00 -3.61 -8.19
CA HIS A 130 2.90 -4.42 -9.00
C HIS A 130 3.31 -5.70 -8.25
N ASN A 131 3.72 -5.60 -7.00
CA ASN A 131 4.16 -6.73 -6.21
C ASN A 131 3.02 -7.69 -5.84
N THR A 132 1.80 -7.18 -5.73
CA THR A 132 0.62 -8.02 -5.46
C THR A 132 0.26 -8.86 -6.66
N LEU A 133 0.36 -8.31 -7.87
CA LEU A 133 -0.05 -8.98 -9.11
C LEU A 133 1.05 -9.84 -9.74
N LYS A 134 2.27 -9.68 -9.32
CA LYS A 134 3.41 -10.37 -9.90
C LYS A 134 3.53 -11.83 -9.45
#